data_57a806d8b7ce56c8629cdddd4da86a91
#
_entry.id   57a806d8b7ce56c8629cdddd4da86a91
#
_cell.length_a   1.000
_cell.length_b   1.000
_cell.length_c   1.000
_cell.angle_alpha   90.00
_cell.angle_beta   90.00
_cell.angle_gamma   90.00
#
_symmetry.space_group_name_H-M   'P 1'
#
loop_
_entity.id
_entity.type
_entity.pdbx_description
1 polymer ?
#
loop_
_entity_poly.entity_id
_entity_poly.type
_entity_poly.pdbx_seq_one_letter_code
_entity_poly.pdbx_strand_id
1 'polypeptide(L)'
;MTIKYSLPFLAAVLSLSGCAVSEQRYEAGRTALEGSPKLKQEAVRLCIKDTKSKSTEKLKVMAMLANTSTAAVPQVLCTRVYNAWANGRLTYQDYKSGVTGNPTPAAIKIIQGR
;
A
#
# COMPACT_ATOMS: atom_id res chain seq x y z
N MET A 1 -24.93 -28.60 -8.68
CA MET A 1 -24.12 -28.37 -9.90
C MET A 1 -23.37 -27.09 -9.85
N THR A 2 -24.06 -26.01 -9.59
CA THR A 2 -23.46 -24.69 -9.51
C THR A 2 -22.38 -24.58 -8.45
N ILE A 3 -22.51 -25.32 -7.37
CA ILE A 3 -21.53 -25.28 -6.28
C ILE A 3 -20.14 -25.70 -6.76
N LYS A 4 -20.06 -26.62 -7.69
CA LYS A 4 -18.78 -27.09 -8.21
C LYS A 4 -17.99 -25.98 -8.92
N TYR A 5 -18.68 -25.07 -9.53
CA TYR A 5 -18.04 -24.00 -10.29
C TYR A 5 -17.62 -22.83 -9.40
N SER A 6 -18.34 -22.62 -8.32
CA SER A 6 -18.00 -21.53 -7.42
C SER A 6 -16.75 -21.82 -6.59
N LEU A 7 -16.50 -23.09 -6.25
CA LEU A 7 -15.34 -23.44 -5.44
C LEU A 7 -14.00 -23.10 -6.11
N PRO A 8 -13.77 -23.51 -7.37
CA PRO A 8 -12.53 -23.15 -8.06
C PRO A 8 -12.38 -21.63 -8.21
N PHE A 9 -13.49 -20.98 -8.44
CA PHE A 9 -13.48 -19.53 -8.58
C PHE A 9 -13.02 -18.84 -7.29
N LEU A 10 -13.57 -19.28 -6.17
CA LEU A 10 -13.18 -18.73 -4.86
C LEU A 10 -11.71 -19.00 -4.56
N ALA A 11 -11.24 -20.19 -4.89
CA ALA A 11 -9.82 -20.53 -4.68
C ALA A 11 -8.91 -19.60 -5.48
N ALA A 12 -9.29 -19.31 -6.73
CA ALA A 12 -8.52 -18.40 -7.56
C ALA A 12 -8.47 -17.00 -6.98
N VAL A 13 -9.59 -16.51 -6.47
CA VAL A 13 -9.65 -15.19 -5.84
C VAL A 13 -8.75 -15.15 -4.62
N LEU A 14 -8.80 -16.18 -3.79
CA LEU A 14 -7.98 -16.23 -2.58
C LEU A 14 -6.49 -16.29 -2.91
N SER A 15 -6.12 -17.05 -3.92
CA SER A 15 -4.71 -17.15 -4.30
C SER A 15 -4.16 -15.82 -4.83
N LEU A 16 -5.00 -15.00 -5.46
CA LEU A 16 -4.59 -13.70 -5.95
C LEU A 16 -4.49 -12.66 -4.83
N SER A 17 -5.22 -12.85 -3.74
CA SER A 17 -5.23 -11.87 -2.66
C SER A 17 -3.88 -11.74 -1.95
N GLY A 18 -3.01 -12.76 -2.03
CA GLY A 18 -1.67 -12.71 -1.46
C GLY A 18 -0.65 -11.99 -2.33
N CYS A 19 -1.02 -11.60 -3.53
CA CYS A 19 -0.15 -10.94 -4.49
C CYS A 19 -0.55 -9.48 -4.67
N ALA A 20 0.11 -8.79 -5.60
CA ALA A 20 -0.28 -7.43 -5.94
C ALA A 20 -1.73 -7.42 -6.43
N VAL A 21 -2.47 -6.37 -6.08
CA VAL A 21 -3.83 -6.21 -6.58
C VAL A 21 -3.79 -5.88 -8.08
N SER A 22 -4.89 -6.13 -8.77
CA SER A 22 -5.01 -5.79 -10.18
C SER A 22 -5.05 -4.27 -10.36
N GLU A 23 -4.77 -3.83 -11.59
CA GLU A 23 -4.84 -2.41 -11.91
C GLU A 23 -6.23 -1.85 -11.67
N GLN A 24 -7.26 -2.60 -12.02
CA GLN A 24 -8.65 -2.18 -11.81
C GLN A 24 -8.94 -1.95 -10.32
N ARG A 25 -8.48 -2.85 -9.48
CA ARG A 25 -8.67 -2.71 -8.03
C ARG A 25 -7.86 -1.55 -7.48
N TYR A 26 -6.67 -1.37 -7.99
CA TYR A 26 -5.82 -0.27 -7.58
C TYR A 26 -6.50 1.08 -7.88
N GLU A 27 -7.03 1.23 -9.10
CA GLU A 27 -7.71 2.46 -9.49
C GLU A 27 -9.03 2.66 -8.76
N ALA A 28 -9.75 1.58 -8.48
CA ALA A 28 -10.97 1.67 -7.67
C ALA A 28 -10.63 2.14 -6.25
N GLY A 29 -9.55 1.63 -5.69
CA GLY A 29 -9.07 2.05 -4.37
C GLY A 29 -8.67 3.53 -4.36
N ARG A 30 -7.99 3.98 -5.41
CA ARG A 30 -7.62 5.39 -5.53
C ARG A 30 -8.84 6.28 -5.55
N THR A 31 -9.82 5.93 -6.35
CA THR A 31 -11.06 6.70 -6.46
C THR A 31 -11.79 6.76 -5.12
N ALA A 32 -11.86 5.63 -4.42
CA ALA A 32 -12.51 5.57 -3.12
C ALA A 32 -11.79 6.45 -2.09
N LEU A 33 -10.47 6.41 -2.06
CA LEU A 33 -9.68 7.22 -1.13
C LEU A 33 -9.81 8.71 -1.44
N GLU A 34 -9.80 9.06 -2.72
CA GLU A 34 -9.95 10.44 -3.14
C GLU A 34 -11.32 10.98 -2.76
N GLY A 35 -12.36 10.15 -2.90
CA GLY A 35 -13.74 10.56 -2.63
C GLY A 35 -14.13 10.55 -1.16
N SER A 36 -13.30 9.97 -0.28
CA SER A 36 -13.66 9.84 1.13
C SER A 36 -12.46 10.08 2.03
N PRO A 37 -12.29 11.30 2.54
CA PRO A 37 -11.23 11.58 3.51
C PRO A 37 -11.29 10.67 4.73
N LYS A 38 -12.48 10.30 5.16
CA LYS A 38 -12.66 9.41 6.31
C LYS A 38 -12.11 8.02 6.01
N LEU A 39 -12.37 7.50 4.82
CA LEU A 39 -11.82 6.21 4.40
C LEU A 39 -10.31 6.27 4.35
N LYS A 40 -9.76 7.35 3.83
CA LYS A 40 -8.30 7.51 3.77
C LYS A 40 -7.69 7.54 5.17
N GLN A 41 -8.30 8.26 6.10
CA GLN A 41 -7.83 8.29 7.48
C GLN A 41 -7.83 6.90 8.11
N GLU A 42 -8.89 6.13 7.86
CA GLU A 42 -8.99 4.76 8.39
C GLU A 42 -7.92 3.86 7.78
N ALA A 43 -7.69 3.98 6.48
CA ALA A 43 -6.64 3.21 5.79
C ALA A 43 -5.27 3.55 6.34
N VAL A 44 -4.99 4.83 6.56
CA VAL A 44 -3.72 5.27 7.16
C VAL A 44 -3.57 4.71 8.58
N ARG A 45 -4.64 4.74 9.36
CA ARG A 45 -4.61 4.20 10.73
C ARG A 45 -4.27 2.72 10.74
N LEU A 46 -4.86 1.95 9.87
CA LEU A 46 -4.59 0.51 9.77
C LEU A 46 -3.15 0.26 9.29
N CYS A 47 -2.69 1.06 8.35
CA CYS A 47 -1.32 0.99 7.87
C CYS A 47 -0.32 1.26 9.01
N ILE A 48 -0.58 2.28 9.81
CA ILE A 48 0.27 2.63 10.94
C ILE A 48 0.33 1.47 11.95
N LYS A 49 -0.82 0.89 12.26
CA LYS A 49 -0.90 -0.24 13.18
C LYS A 49 -0.07 -1.42 12.67
N ASP A 50 -0.23 -1.75 11.39
CA ASP A 50 0.51 -2.83 10.78
C ASP A 50 2.01 -2.54 10.75
N THR A 51 2.39 -1.33 10.40
CA THR A 51 3.79 -0.93 10.33
C THR A 51 4.45 -1.01 11.70
N LYS A 52 3.76 -0.56 12.74
CA LYS A 52 4.29 -0.62 14.12
C LYS A 52 4.57 -2.05 14.59
N SER A 53 3.89 -3.03 14.01
CA SER A 53 4.09 -4.43 14.39
C SER A 53 5.34 -5.04 13.79
N LYS A 54 6.04 -4.35 12.91
CA LYS A 54 7.24 -4.86 12.28
C LYS A 54 8.43 -4.81 13.22
N SER A 55 9.47 -5.61 12.93
CA SER A 55 10.65 -5.67 13.77
C SER A 55 11.36 -4.32 13.82
N THR A 56 12.10 -4.10 14.90
CA THR A 56 12.88 -2.88 15.08
C THR A 56 13.85 -2.66 13.92
N GLU A 57 14.47 -3.73 13.44
CA GLU A 57 15.42 -3.64 12.33
C GLU A 57 14.75 -3.19 11.05
N LYS A 58 13.57 -3.73 10.76
CA LYS A 58 12.80 -3.30 9.58
C LYS A 58 12.39 -1.84 9.69
N LEU A 59 11.95 -1.44 10.88
CA LEU A 59 11.58 -0.04 11.11
C LEU A 59 12.76 0.91 10.90
N LYS A 60 13.95 0.50 11.33
CA LYS A 60 15.17 1.30 11.13
C LYS A 60 15.46 1.48 9.65
N VAL A 61 15.37 0.40 8.86
CA VAL A 61 15.60 0.47 7.42
C VAL A 61 14.54 1.38 6.76
N MET A 62 13.30 1.20 7.14
CA MET A 62 12.21 2.03 6.61
C MET A 62 12.41 3.50 6.94
N ALA A 63 12.87 3.79 8.16
CA ALA A 63 13.13 5.15 8.60
C ALA A 63 14.25 5.81 7.79
N MET A 64 15.30 5.05 7.49
CA MET A 64 16.38 5.53 6.64
C MET A 64 15.87 5.86 5.24
N LEU A 65 15.10 4.95 4.64
CA LEU A 65 14.55 5.17 3.32
C LEU A 65 13.58 6.34 3.28
N ALA A 66 12.79 6.51 4.34
CA ALA A 66 11.79 7.58 4.42
C ALA A 66 12.40 8.90 4.91
N ASN A 67 13.68 8.91 5.23
CA ASN A 67 14.37 10.10 5.72
C ASN A 67 13.68 10.68 6.96
N THR A 68 13.40 9.81 7.93
CA THR A 68 12.73 10.18 9.17
C THR A 68 13.24 9.31 10.31
N SER A 69 12.73 9.53 11.52
CA SER A 69 13.11 8.74 12.69
C SER A 69 12.37 7.41 12.73
N THR A 70 12.93 6.46 13.46
CA THR A 70 12.30 5.16 13.68
C THR A 70 10.93 5.29 14.35
N ALA A 71 10.83 6.21 15.32
CA ALA A 71 9.57 6.43 16.02
C ALA A 71 8.49 7.04 15.10
N ALA A 72 8.88 7.88 14.17
CA ALA A 72 7.94 8.59 13.31
C ALA A 72 7.59 7.82 12.02
N VAL A 73 8.39 6.84 11.63
CA VAL A 73 8.25 6.22 10.32
C VAL A 73 6.88 5.60 10.06
N PRO A 74 6.19 4.95 11.01
CA PRO A 74 4.86 4.41 10.70
C PRO A 74 3.89 5.49 10.20
N GLN A 75 3.81 6.60 10.91
CA GLN A 75 2.92 7.67 10.54
C GLN A 75 3.37 8.38 9.26
N VAL A 76 4.64 8.68 9.16
CA VAL A 76 5.20 9.42 8.02
C VAL A 76 5.05 8.62 6.74
N LEU A 77 5.46 7.36 6.75
CA LEU A 77 5.41 6.52 5.58
C LEU A 77 3.98 6.26 5.12
N CYS A 78 3.11 5.87 6.04
CA CYS A 78 1.72 5.55 5.70
C CYS A 78 0.99 6.77 5.16
N THR A 79 1.21 7.94 5.76
CA THR A 79 0.59 9.18 5.30
C THR A 79 1.06 9.53 3.89
N ARG A 80 2.35 9.45 3.63
CA ARG A 80 2.91 9.76 2.31
C ARG A 80 2.38 8.83 1.23
N VAL A 81 2.35 7.54 1.51
CA VAL A 81 1.93 6.53 0.53
C VAL A 81 0.44 6.66 0.22
N TYR A 82 -0.40 6.76 1.24
CA TYR A 82 -1.83 6.85 1.00
C TYR A 82 -2.26 8.17 0.38
N ASN A 83 -1.61 9.26 0.74
CA ASN A 83 -1.85 10.53 0.06
C ASN A 83 -1.45 10.47 -1.40
N ALA A 84 -0.30 9.88 -1.71
CA ALA A 84 0.17 9.76 -3.08
C ALA A 84 -0.73 8.83 -3.89
N TRP A 85 -1.25 7.78 -3.27
CA TRP A 85 -2.21 6.90 -3.93
C TRP A 85 -3.50 7.65 -4.23
N ALA A 86 -4.06 8.32 -3.24
CA ALA A 86 -5.32 9.05 -3.41
C ALA A 86 -5.23 10.14 -4.48
N ASN A 87 -4.11 10.86 -4.55
CA ASN A 87 -3.97 11.97 -5.50
C ASN A 87 -3.41 11.56 -6.87
N GLY A 88 -3.16 10.28 -7.09
CA GLY A 88 -2.69 9.77 -8.37
C GLY A 88 -1.20 9.88 -8.61
N ARG A 89 -0.44 10.42 -7.64
CA ARG A 89 1.00 10.55 -7.77
C ARG A 89 1.71 9.20 -7.75
N LEU A 90 1.21 8.26 -6.93
CA LEU A 90 1.68 6.89 -6.92
C LEU A 90 0.88 6.10 -7.95
N THR A 91 1.50 5.79 -9.09
CA THR A 91 0.81 5.07 -10.17
C THR A 91 0.74 3.57 -9.86
N TYR A 92 -0.11 2.87 -10.61
CA TYR A 92 -0.18 1.41 -10.48
C TYR A 92 1.18 0.76 -10.74
N GLN A 93 1.94 1.26 -11.71
CA GLN A 93 3.28 0.74 -11.99
C GLN A 93 4.22 0.96 -10.82
N ASP A 94 4.15 2.12 -10.19
CA ASP A 94 4.96 2.40 -9.01
C ASP A 94 4.63 1.43 -7.88
N TYR A 95 3.35 1.21 -7.63
CA TYR A 95 2.88 0.27 -6.62
C TYR A 95 3.36 -1.15 -6.92
N LYS A 96 3.14 -1.61 -8.16
CA LYS A 96 3.50 -2.96 -8.57
C LYS A 96 5.00 -3.20 -8.45
N SER A 97 5.80 -2.25 -8.89
CA SER A 97 7.25 -2.34 -8.78
C SER A 97 7.70 -2.40 -7.33
N GLY A 98 7.06 -1.60 -6.46
CA GLY A 98 7.37 -1.61 -5.04
C GLY A 98 7.10 -2.93 -4.37
N VAL A 99 5.93 -3.55 -4.65
CA VAL A 99 5.59 -4.84 -4.02
C VAL A 99 6.43 -6.00 -4.57
N THR A 100 7.02 -5.85 -5.74
CA THR A 100 7.94 -6.88 -6.28
C THR A 100 9.40 -6.64 -5.87
N GLY A 101 9.66 -5.63 -5.04
CA GLY A 101 11.00 -5.38 -4.51
C GLY A 101 11.86 -4.47 -5.35
N ASN A 102 11.30 -3.84 -6.38
CA ASN A 102 12.02 -2.95 -7.30
C ASN A 102 11.34 -1.59 -7.38
N PRO A 103 11.36 -0.79 -6.30
CA PRO A 103 10.66 0.50 -6.31
C PRO A 103 11.18 1.42 -7.40
N THR A 104 10.26 2.13 -8.04
CA THR A 104 10.60 3.12 -9.06
C THR A 104 11.22 4.35 -8.42
N PRO A 105 11.96 5.16 -9.18
CA PRO A 105 12.44 6.45 -8.65
C PRO A 105 11.31 7.33 -8.14
N ALA A 106 10.15 7.30 -8.79
CA ALA A 106 8.99 8.07 -8.35
C ALA A 106 8.49 7.59 -6.99
N ALA A 107 8.40 6.28 -6.80
CA ALA A 107 7.99 5.69 -5.51
C ALA A 107 8.98 6.06 -4.41
N ILE A 108 10.27 6.00 -4.71
CA ILE A 108 11.31 6.36 -3.74
C ILE A 108 11.16 7.83 -3.31
N LYS A 109 10.92 8.73 -4.25
CA LYS A 109 10.70 10.14 -3.93
C LYS A 109 9.50 10.34 -3.02
N ILE A 110 8.41 9.62 -3.29
CA ILE A 110 7.22 9.69 -2.44
C ILE A 110 7.56 9.26 -1.01
N ILE A 111 8.24 8.13 -0.88
CA ILE A 111 8.64 7.60 0.42
C ILE A 111 9.54 8.60 1.15
N GLN A 112 10.43 9.27 0.44
CA GLN A 112 11.36 10.24 1.01
C GLN A 112 10.71 11.60 1.30
N GLY A 113 9.48 11.81 0.90
CA GLY A 113 8.80 13.08 1.09
C GLY A 113 9.21 14.14 0.08
N ARG A 114 9.58 13.72 -1.11
CA ARG A 114 10.08 14.62 -2.15
C ARG A 114 9.12 14.72 -3.31
#